data_62ceb4f4b3ab0d3a92f96fca3d9e9de5
#
_entry.id   62ceb4f4b3ab0d3a92f96fca3d9e9de5
#
_cell.length_a   1.000
_cell.length_b   1.000
_cell.length_c   1.000
_cell.angle_alpha   90.00
_cell.angle_beta   90.00
_cell.angle_gamma   90.00
#
_symmetry.space_group_name_H-M   'P 1'
#
loop_
_entity.id
_entity.type
_entity.pdbx_description
1 polymer ?
#
loop_
_entity_poly.entity_id
_entity_poly.type
_entity_poly.pdbx_seq_one_letter_code
_entity_poly.pdbx_strand_id
1 'polypeptide(L)'
;MPPATRAPLIVEGAGGLYVPIDDTHMMIDLIARLDMPVVLAARSGLGTINHTLLSLEALKRRGIPVLGVVMSGPPSAGNKEAIERFGGVRVLAEIAPLPHVDAAAVDALAQGIPSLAECLAALDEARAVTD
;
A
#
# COMPACT_ATOMS: atom_id res chain seq x y z
N MET A 1 -5.08 -20.38 0.85
CA MET A 1 -3.98 -19.87 1.70
C MET A 1 -2.69 -19.82 0.89
N PRO A 2 -1.91 -18.76 0.96
CA PRO A 2 -0.62 -18.71 0.30
C PRO A 2 0.33 -19.78 0.86
N PRO A 3 1.29 -20.26 0.07
CA PRO A 3 2.24 -21.24 0.55
C PRO A 3 3.12 -20.68 1.66
N ALA A 4 3.48 -21.51 2.64
CA ALA A 4 4.47 -21.14 3.64
C ALA A 4 5.84 -21.04 2.95
N THR A 5 6.47 -19.86 3.05
CA THR A 5 7.78 -19.59 2.47
C THR A 5 8.75 -19.11 3.55
N ARG A 6 10.06 -19.31 3.33
CA ARG A 6 11.11 -18.74 4.20
C ARG A 6 11.46 -17.30 3.83
N ALA A 7 11.05 -16.86 2.64
CA ALA A 7 11.23 -15.50 2.14
C ALA A 7 9.89 -14.73 2.21
N PRO A 8 9.91 -13.41 2.27
CA PRO A 8 8.70 -12.61 2.16
C PRO A 8 7.93 -12.95 0.88
N LEU A 9 6.62 -13.09 1.00
CA LEU A 9 5.71 -13.30 -0.12
C LEU A 9 4.94 -12.02 -0.38
N ILE A 10 4.99 -11.55 -1.63
CA ILE A 10 4.17 -10.43 -2.09
C ILE A 10 3.03 -11.00 -2.93
N VAL A 11 1.80 -10.62 -2.57
CA VAL A 11 0.59 -10.97 -3.32
C VAL A 11 0.03 -9.69 -3.91
N GLU A 12 -0.02 -9.61 -5.22
CA GLU A 12 -0.56 -8.45 -5.94
C GLU A 12 -1.97 -8.76 -6.44
N GLY A 13 -2.91 -7.84 -6.17
CA GLY A 13 -4.25 -7.89 -6.73
C GLY A 13 -4.32 -7.19 -8.09
N ALA A 14 -5.29 -7.56 -8.90
CA ALA A 14 -5.60 -6.89 -10.17
C ALA A 14 -6.74 -5.89 -9.98
N GLY A 15 -6.52 -4.64 -10.39
CA GLY A 15 -7.51 -3.57 -10.25
C GLY A 15 -7.55 -2.97 -8.84
N GLY A 16 -8.71 -2.49 -8.43
CA GLY A 16 -8.90 -1.84 -7.12
C GLY A 16 -9.61 -2.73 -6.10
N LEU A 17 -9.80 -2.19 -4.89
CA LEU A 17 -10.36 -2.93 -3.76
C LEU A 17 -11.79 -3.46 -4.01
N TYR A 18 -12.60 -2.73 -4.75
CA TYR A 18 -13.98 -3.06 -5.05
C TYR A 18 -14.17 -3.66 -6.46
N VAL A 19 -13.12 -4.30 -6.99
CA VAL A 19 -13.23 -5.08 -8.22
C VAL A 19 -13.81 -6.45 -7.88
N PRO A 20 -14.93 -6.87 -8.51
CA PRO A 20 -15.47 -8.21 -8.35
C PRO A 20 -14.48 -9.27 -8.84
N ILE A 21 -14.28 -10.32 -8.07
CA ILE A 21 -13.51 -11.51 -8.47
C ILE A 21 -14.42 -12.69 -8.81
N ASP A 22 -15.61 -12.70 -8.27
CA ASP A 22 -16.70 -13.61 -8.61
C ASP A 22 -18.06 -12.93 -8.36
N ASP A 23 -19.15 -13.68 -8.47
CA ASP A 23 -20.52 -13.16 -8.30
C ASP A 23 -20.83 -12.65 -6.88
N THR A 24 -20.00 -12.95 -5.90
CA THR A 24 -20.25 -12.69 -4.47
C THR A 24 -19.12 -12.01 -3.73
N HIS A 25 -17.90 -12.00 -4.30
CA HIS A 25 -16.72 -11.47 -3.64
C HIS A 25 -16.02 -10.39 -4.46
N MET A 26 -15.51 -9.41 -3.75
CA MET A 26 -14.63 -8.37 -4.28
C MET A 26 -13.18 -8.61 -3.87
N MET A 27 -12.24 -7.93 -4.49
CA MET A 27 -10.82 -8.01 -4.16
C MET A 27 -10.55 -7.77 -2.67
N ILE A 28 -11.26 -6.83 -2.04
CA ILE A 28 -11.10 -6.54 -0.61
C ILE A 28 -11.49 -7.74 0.28
N ASP A 29 -12.41 -8.59 -0.15
CA ASP A 29 -12.81 -9.79 0.59
C ASP A 29 -11.68 -10.84 0.56
N LEU A 30 -11.00 -10.98 -0.58
CA LEU A 30 -9.80 -11.81 -0.68
C LEU A 30 -8.68 -11.28 0.20
N ILE A 31 -8.41 -9.98 0.17
CA ILE A 31 -7.37 -9.33 0.99
C ILE A 31 -7.65 -9.58 2.49
N ALA A 32 -8.89 -9.38 2.93
CA ALA A 32 -9.28 -9.66 4.30
C ALA A 32 -9.06 -11.14 4.69
N ARG A 33 -9.35 -12.06 3.77
CA ARG A 33 -9.19 -13.51 4.00
C ARG A 33 -7.73 -13.96 4.05
N LEU A 34 -6.84 -13.24 3.37
CA LEU A 34 -5.39 -13.52 3.41
C LEU A 34 -4.77 -13.13 4.75
N ASP A 35 -5.42 -12.24 5.51
CA ASP A 35 -4.97 -11.77 6.83
C ASP A 35 -3.52 -11.27 6.82
N MET A 36 -3.18 -10.51 5.78
CA MET A 36 -1.86 -9.91 5.58
C MET A 36 -1.96 -8.39 5.57
N PRO A 37 -0.93 -7.69 6.05
CA PRO A 37 -0.89 -6.23 5.93
C PRO A 37 -0.73 -5.80 4.47
N VAL A 38 -1.26 -4.63 4.14
CA VAL A 38 -1.33 -4.09 2.78
C VAL A 38 -0.36 -2.93 2.59
N VAL A 39 0.32 -2.90 1.46
CA VAL A 39 0.90 -1.69 0.88
C VAL A 39 -0.04 -1.22 -0.22
N LEU A 40 -0.55 0.00 -0.11
CA LEU A 40 -1.47 0.56 -1.09
C LEU A 40 -0.67 1.31 -2.18
N ALA A 41 -0.79 0.87 -3.42
CA ALA A 41 -0.23 1.58 -4.57
C ALA A 41 -1.22 2.65 -5.06
N ALA A 42 -0.78 3.90 -5.14
CA ALA A 42 -1.56 5.04 -5.58
C ALA A 42 -0.87 5.77 -6.73
N ARG A 43 -1.66 6.40 -7.62
CA ARG A 43 -1.11 7.35 -8.58
C ARG A 43 -0.72 8.65 -7.87
N SER A 44 0.17 9.44 -8.46
CA SER A 44 0.52 10.77 -7.94
C SER A 44 -0.32 11.91 -8.53
N GLY A 45 -1.08 11.65 -9.60
CA GLY A 45 -1.82 12.66 -10.36
C GLY A 45 -3.15 13.09 -9.76
N LEU A 46 -3.88 13.92 -10.51
CA LEU A 46 -5.19 14.44 -10.12
C LEU A 46 -6.18 13.31 -9.76
N GLY A 47 -6.90 13.51 -8.66
CA GLY A 47 -7.85 12.54 -8.11
C GLY A 47 -7.25 11.57 -7.10
N THR A 48 -5.92 11.52 -6.95
CA THR A 48 -5.26 10.54 -6.07
C THR A 48 -5.64 10.72 -4.59
N ILE A 49 -5.78 11.93 -4.10
CA ILE A 49 -6.17 12.17 -2.70
C ILE A 49 -7.50 11.47 -2.43
N ASN A 50 -8.52 11.76 -3.23
CA ASN A 50 -9.84 11.16 -3.06
C ASN A 50 -9.80 9.64 -3.17
N HIS A 51 -9.19 9.09 -4.23
CA HIS A 51 -9.14 7.65 -4.45
C HIS A 51 -8.36 6.92 -3.36
N THR A 52 -7.25 7.50 -2.91
CA THR A 52 -6.41 6.91 -1.87
C THR A 52 -7.12 6.94 -0.51
N LEU A 53 -7.73 8.05 -0.13
CA LEU A 53 -8.47 8.16 1.13
C LEU A 53 -9.68 7.22 1.17
N LEU A 54 -10.43 7.09 0.08
CA LEU A 54 -11.53 6.12 -0.01
C LEU A 54 -11.03 4.68 0.14
N SER A 55 -9.89 4.34 -0.47
CA SER A 55 -9.28 3.02 -0.34
C SER A 55 -8.81 2.74 1.09
N LEU A 56 -8.16 3.72 1.72
CA LEU A 56 -7.72 3.62 3.12
C LEU A 56 -8.91 3.44 4.08
N GLU A 57 -9.99 4.18 3.86
CA GLU A 57 -11.21 4.04 4.64
C GLU A 57 -11.84 2.64 4.49
N ALA A 58 -11.89 2.13 3.26
CA ALA A 58 -12.40 0.79 2.99
C ALA A 58 -11.58 -0.30 3.70
N LEU A 59 -10.25 -0.21 3.64
CA LEU A 59 -9.34 -1.13 4.35
C LEU A 59 -9.53 -1.04 5.87
N LYS A 60 -9.58 0.17 6.41
CA LYS A 60 -9.80 0.41 7.84
C LYS A 60 -11.12 -0.18 8.34
N ARG A 61 -12.22 0.00 7.59
CA ARG A 61 -13.54 -0.56 7.93
C ARG A 61 -13.55 -2.08 7.99
N ARG A 62 -12.65 -2.74 7.26
CA ARG A 62 -12.47 -4.20 7.27
C ARG A 62 -11.44 -4.67 8.28
N GLY A 63 -10.84 -3.77 9.06
CA GLY A 63 -9.77 -4.11 10.00
C GLY A 63 -8.47 -4.56 9.32
N ILE A 64 -8.29 -4.25 8.03
CA ILE A 64 -7.11 -4.64 7.26
C ILE A 64 -5.99 -3.63 7.56
N PRO A 65 -4.85 -4.08 8.12
CA PRO A 65 -3.76 -3.17 8.45
C PRO A 65 -3.04 -2.69 7.18
N VAL A 66 -2.67 -1.41 7.16
CA VAL A 66 -1.95 -0.79 6.05
C VAL A 66 -0.54 -0.42 6.54
N LEU A 67 0.48 -0.94 5.88
CA LEU A 67 1.88 -0.61 6.14
C LEU A 67 2.23 0.81 5.67
N GLY A 68 1.60 1.23 4.59
CA GLY A 68 1.80 2.55 4.01
C GLY A 68 1.31 2.62 2.57
N VAL A 69 1.54 3.77 1.96
CA VAL A 69 1.20 4.07 0.57
C VAL A 69 2.47 4.24 -0.25
N VAL A 70 2.51 3.67 -1.44
CA VAL A 70 3.53 3.96 -2.46
C VAL A 70 2.87 4.75 -3.57
N MET A 71 3.38 5.94 -3.87
CA MET A 71 2.86 6.79 -4.94
C MET A 71 3.69 6.61 -6.21
N SER A 72 3.04 6.36 -7.34
CA SER A 72 3.67 6.19 -8.64
C SER A 72 3.27 7.31 -9.59
N GLY A 73 4.26 7.97 -10.19
CA GLY A 73 4.10 9.09 -11.12
C GLY A 73 4.97 10.28 -10.74
N PRO A 74 4.82 11.43 -11.42
CA PRO A 74 5.56 12.63 -11.06
C PRO A 74 5.33 13.00 -9.59
N PRO A 75 6.38 13.27 -8.79
CA PRO A 75 6.25 13.61 -7.38
C PRO A 75 5.35 14.83 -7.16
N SER A 76 4.54 14.77 -6.11
CA SER A 76 3.62 15.85 -5.73
C SER A 76 3.57 15.99 -4.22
N ALA A 77 4.35 16.93 -3.69
CA ALA A 77 4.43 17.18 -2.24
C ALA A 77 3.07 17.46 -1.61
N GLY A 78 2.21 18.23 -2.28
CA GLY A 78 0.87 18.54 -1.77
C GLY A 78 -0.04 17.31 -1.70
N ASN A 79 0.01 16.42 -2.69
CA ASN A 79 -0.77 15.17 -2.65
C ASN A 79 -0.26 14.22 -1.58
N LYS A 80 1.06 14.10 -1.46
CA LYS A 80 1.70 13.29 -0.40
C LYS A 80 1.27 13.77 0.99
N GLU A 81 1.46 15.06 1.28
CA GLU A 81 1.09 15.65 2.56
C GLU A 81 -0.40 15.46 2.89
N ALA A 82 -1.27 15.66 1.91
CA ALA A 82 -2.70 15.46 2.10
C ALA A 82 -3.05 13.99 2.42
N ILE A 83 -2.45 13.03 1.72
CA ILE A 83 -2.66 11.59 1.97
C ILE A 83 -2.18 11.23 3.37
N GLU A 84 -0.99 11.67 3.77
CA GLU A 84 -0.44 11.39 5.10
C GLU A 84 -1.30 12.00 6.20
N ARG A 85 -1.68 13.27 6.05
CA ARG A 85 -2.45 14.03 7.04
C ARG A 85 -3.86 13.50 7.23
N PHE A 86 -4.60 13.31 6.13
CA PHE A 86 -6.01 12.92 6.18
C PHE A 86 -6.21 11.41 6.20
N GLY A 87 -5.27 10.65 5.66
CA GLY A 87 -5.29 9.18 5.67
C GLY A 87 -4.74 8.57 6.94
N GLY A 88 -3.98 9.34 7.74
CA GLY A 88 -3.32 8.80 8.93
C GLY A 88 -2.35 7.68 8.59
N VAL A 89 -1.67 7.79 7.45
CA VAL A 89 -0.82 6.75 6.88
C VAL A 89 0.50 7.36 6.41
N ARG A 90 1.57 6.58 6.42
CA ARG A 90 2.86 7.01 5.88
C ARG A 90 2.92 6.75 4.37
N VAL A 91 3.43 7.71 3.60
CA VAL A 91 3.88 7.48 2.23
C VAL A 91 5.29 6.92 2.27
N LEU A 92 5.44 5.66 1.91
CA LEU A 92 6.70 4.91 1.98
C LEU A 92 7.67 5.33 0.87
N ALA A 93 7.13 5.64 -0.30
CA ALA A 93 7.90 6.09 -1.45
C ALA A 93 7.06 6.87 -2.44
N GLU A 94 7.71 7.78 -3.16
CA GLU A 94 7.22 8.39 -4.40
C GLU A 94 8.13 7.93 -5.54
N ILE A 95 7.58 7.13 -6.45
CA ILE A 95 8.32 6.54 -7.57
C ILE A 95 8.03 7.37 -8.82
N ALA A 96 8.99 8.20 -9.21
CA ALA A 96 8.92 8.95 -10.45
C ALA A 96 8.98 8.00 -11.68
N PRO A 97 8.45 8.43 -12.83
CA PRO A 97 8.58 7.66 -14.06
C PRO A 97 10.05 7.33 -14.35
N LEU A 98 10.32 6.07 -14.63
CA LEU A 98 11.66 5.58 -14.97
C LEU A 98 11.80 5.47 -16.49
N PRO A 99 12.96 5.86 -17.07
CA PRO A 99 13.21 5.67 -18.51
C PRO A 99 13.30 4.18 -18.86
N HIS A 100 13.81 3.37 -17.95
CA HIS A 100 13.92 1.92 -18.09
C HIS A 100 13.59 1.26 -16.73
N VAL A 101 12.92 0.10 -16.78
CA VAL A 101 12.65 -0.73 -15.61
C VAL A 101 13.50 -2.00 -15.74
N ASP A 102 14.60 -2.02 -15.04
CA ASP A 102 15.53 -3.15 -14.95
C ASP A 102 15.93 -3.41 -13.48
N ALA A 103 16.68 -4.46 -13.25
CA ALA A 103 17.10 -4.84 -11.90
C ALA A 103 17.88 -3.72 -11.19
N ALA A 104 18.76 -3.02 -11.90
CA ALA A 104 19.57 -1.95 -11.32
C ALA A 104 18.71 -0.74 -10.91
N ALA A 105 17.73 -0.36 -11.73
CA ALA A 105 16.78 0.70 -11.41
C ALA A 105 15.91 0.34 -10.20
N VAL A 106 15.46 -0.91 -10.11
CA VAL A 106 14.67 -1.40 -8.98
C VAL A 106 15.50 -1.43 -7.70
N ASP A 107 16.74 -1.92 -7.76
CA ASP A 107 17.66 -1.93 -6.61
C ASP A 107 17.94 -0.51 -6.10
N ALA A 108 18.13 0.45 -7.00
CA ALA A 108 18.34 1.86 -6.64
C ALA A 108 17.12 2.46 -5.94
N LEU A 109 15.91 2.16 -6.42
CA LEU A 109 14.67 2.59 -5.77
C LEU A 109 14.50 1.95 -4.39
N ALA A 110 14.80 0.67 -4.26
CA ALA A 110 14.64 -0.08 -3.02
C ALA A 110 15.46 0.50 -1.87
N GLN A 111 16.61 1.12 -2.15
CA GLN A 111 17.45 1.77 -1.13
C GLN A 111 16.77 2.97 -0.46
N GLY A 112 15.80 3.62 -1.13
CA GLY A 112 15.05 4.75 -0.60
C GLY A 112 13.73 4.35 0.08
N ILE A 113 13.37 3.08 0.07
CA ILE A 113 12.12 2.56 0.65
C ILE A 113 12.43 1.88 1.99
N PRO A 114 11.62 2.12 3.05
CA PRO A 114 11.79 1.39 4.30
C PRO A 114 11.73 -0.12 4.09
N SER A 115 12.55 -0.86 4.81
CA SER A 115 12.50 -2.32 4.79
C SER A 115 11.16 -2.86 5.31
N LEU A 116 10.80 -4.08 4.91
CA LEU A 116 9.60 -4.74 5.42
C LEU A 116 9.61 -4.84 6.95
N ALA A 117 10.77 -5.11 7.55
CA ALA A 117 10.93 -5.18 9.00
C ALA A 117 10.63 -3.84 9.68
N GLU A 118 11.10 -2.72 9.14
CA GLU A 118 10.77 -1.37 9.63
C GLU A 118 9.28 -1.05 9.49
N CYS A 119 8.67 -1.41 8.38
CA CYS A 119 7.24 -1.21 8.17
C CYS A 119 6.38 -2.02 9.16
N LEU A 120 6.74 -3.27 9.41
CA LEU A 120 6.05 -4.14 10.37
C LEU A 120 6.22 -3.64 11.81
N ALA A 121 7.43 -3.23 12.20
CA ALA A 121 7.68 -2.66 13.53
C ALA A 121 6.84 -1.40 13.77
N ALA A 122 6.76 -0.50 12.80
CA ALA A 122 5.93 0.70 12.88
C ALA A 122 4.42 0.39 13.01
N LEU A 123 3.96 -0.69 12.36
CA LEU A 123 2.58 -1.15 12.49
C LEU A 123 2.28 -1.67 13.91
N ASP A 124 3.18 -2.45 14.49
CA ASP A 124 3.03 -3.01 15.84
C ASP A 124 3.04 -1.90 16.90
N GLU A 125 3.92 -0.90 16.76
CA GLU A 125 3.94 0.28 17.62
C GLU A 125 2.61 1.07 17.56
N ALA A 126 2.06 1.27 16.36
CA ALA A 126 0.79 1.97 16.18
C ALA A 126 -0.38 1.23 16.83
N ARG A 127 -0.38 -0.10 16.82
CA ARG A 127 -1.39 -0.94 17.49
C ARG A 127 -1.29 -0.85 19.00
N ALA A 128 -0.08 -0.87 19.56
CA ALA A 128 0.15 -0.81 21.01
C ALA A 128 -0.28 0.52 21.63
N VAL A 129 -0.38 1.60 20.86
CA VAL A 129 -0.86 2.93 21.33
C VAL A 129 -2.40 3.01 21.35
N THR A 130 -3.08 2.12 20.64
CA THR A 130 -4.55 2.17 20.46
C THR A 130 -5.30 1.23 21.43
N ASP A 131 -4.59 0.32 22.08
CA ASP A 131 -5.08 -0.56 23.15
C ASP A 131 -4.86 0.07 24.54
#